data_3a75c81c3ebe7d36a2c55ab9d2fc7915
#
_entry.id   3a75c81c3ebe7d36a2c55ab9d2fc7915
#
_cell.length_a   1.000
_cell.length_b   1.000
_cell.length_c   1.000
_cell.angle_alpha   90.00
_cell.angle_beta   90.00
_cell.angle_gamma   90.00
#
_symmetry.space_group_name_H-M   'P 1'
#
loop_
_entity.id
_entity.type
_entity.pdbx_description
1 polymer ?
#
loop_
_entity_poly.entity_id
_entity_poly.type
_entity_poly.pdbx_seq_one_letter_code
_entity_poly.pdbx_strand_id
1 'polypeptide(L)'
;LTSMVGLLIGLVFNTMFSGRNIIEREASIQSEMRTSMQYVDRTIGKATSVFVLDESKYGKDVRKTEGWNYIGLSPDGKKVINYIWNKTTKRWDESVLGTNSLYDMQLDLEFKADESYQDNRLINYNLTGQYKNSKNKLSIDTAISALNTKQVISKVAKGKKGIALAYRNDPIEGQVNTAVSFVFDTSGSMGYGLRNEAKRNSQGKWGPLDADDPRARMNILKKKANLLVDDLKEIGNVSVNLVRFSGSASYIQEDFVELDKDTGKIKEKIKSLPTSWITNPGDGLRYGLVSLQRNPAQLKYVVLLTDGIPNAYTGSPDGIGKYDLTANFPTDNKQIKADQPVSLTTEYVGQVAKTFGSGVKRISVIGFSGNVGEIKDGQKIADQIKTVGKVESTFVIATNEAALEQTFADIKKQIQQDLWFVSGP
;
A
#
# COMPACT_ATOMS: atom_id res chain seq x y z
N LEU A 1 10.10 -34.96 -73.60
CA LEU A 1 9.72 -35.58 -72.31
C LEU A 1 10.79 -35.38 -71.22
N THR A 2 12.08 -35.51 -71.51
CA THR A 2 13.17 -35.32 -70.53
C THR A 2 13.29 -33.92 -69.97
N SER A 3 13.04 -32.88 -70.78
CA SER A 3 13.08 -31.47 -70.30
C SER A 3 11.90 -31.16 -69.33
N MET A 4 10.75 -31.74 -69.56
CA MET A 4 9.56 -31.53 -68.71
C MET A 4 9.69 -32.25 -67.36
N VAL A 5 10.31 -33.40 -67.33
CA VAL A 5 10.63 -34.12 -66.09
C VAL A 5 11.71 -33.39 -65.29
N GLY A 6 12.72 -32.80 -65.92
CA GLY A 6 13.73 -31.98 -65.27
C GLY A 6 13.16 -30.70 -64.64
N LEU A 7 12.20 -30.06 -65.31
CA LEU A 7 11.52 -28.89 -64.81
C LEU A 7 10.61 -29.22 -63.59
N LEU A 8 9.91 -30.35 -63.65
CA LEU A 8 9.09 -30.82 -62.53
C LEU A 8 9.94 -31.18 -61.30
N ILE A 9 11.05 -31.88 -61.49
CA ILE A 9 12.00 -32.19 -60.40
C ILE A 9 12.58 -30.91 -59.83
N GLY A 10 12.98 -29.96 -60.66
CA GLY A 10 13.47 -28.65 -60.19
C GLY A 10 12.42 -27.86 -59.38
N LEU A 11 11.15 -27.86 -59.79
CA LEU A 11 10.06 -27.25 -59.09
C LEU A 11 9.80 -27.95 -57.70
N VAL A 12 9.81 -29.25 -57.66
CA VAL A 12 9.65 -30.03 -56.42
C VAL A 12 10.79 -29.71 -55.44
N PHE A 13 12.04 -29.78 -55.92
CA PHE A 13 13.18 -29.40 -55.08
C PHE A 13 13.10 -27.97 -54.57
N ASN A 14 12.78 -26.99 -55.43
CA ASN A 14 12.65 -25.59 -55.05
C ASN A 14 11.53 -25.41 -53.99
N THR A 15 10.42 -26.11 -54.18
CA THR A 15 9.29 -26.07 -53.20
C THR A 15 9.70 -26.71 -51.86
N MET A 16 10.41 -27.87 -51.88
CA MET A 16 10.94 -28.54 -50.69
C MET A 16 11.97 -27.65 -49.97
N PHE A 17 12.93 -27.04 -50.67
CA PHE A 17 13.93 -26.17 -50.07
C PHE A 17 13.29 -24.88 -49.50
N SER A 18 12.33 -24.30 -50.20
CA SER A 18 11.59 -23.14 -49.72
C SER A 18 10.77 -23.47 -48.50
N GLY A 19 10.07 -24.61 -48.48
CA GLY A 19 9.31 -25.09 -47.33
C GLY A 19 10.21 -25.37 -46.10
N ARG A 20 11.37 -26.01 -46.32
CA ARG A 20 12.35 -26.23 -45.23
C ARG A 20 12.87 -24.95 -44.65
N ASN A 21 13.24 -23.97 -45.47
CA ASN A 21 13.71 -22.66 -45.01
C ASN A 21 12.65 -21.92 -44.19
N ILE A 22 11.37 -22.03 -44.55
CA ILE A 22 10.26 -21.42 -43.77
C ILE A 22 10.15 -22.09 -42.40
N ILE A 23 10.16 -23.44 -42.36
CA ILE A 23 10.04 -24.19 -41.11
C ILE A 23 11.25 -23.94 -40.19
N GLU A 24 12.47 -23.91 -40.71
CA GLU A 24 13.67 -23.60 -39.94
C GLU A 24 13.63 -22.16 -39.36
N ARG A 25 13.12 -21.22 -40.13
CA ARG A 25 12.91 -19.85 -39.67
C ARG A 25 11.88 -19.77 -38.54
N GLU A 26 10.72 -20.39 -38.71
CA GLU A 26 9.65 -20.38 -37.69
C GLU A 26 10.12 -21.05 -36.40
N ALA A 27 10.82 -22.17 -36.49
CA ALA A 27 11.40 -22.88 -35.36
C ALA A 27 12.45 -22.02 -34.62
N SER A 28 13.30 -21.29 -35.34
CA SER A 28 14.31 -20.41 -34.80
C SER A 28 13.64 -19.26 -34.01
N ILE A 29 12.59 -18.63 -34.56
CA ILE A 29 11.85 -17.54 -33.85
C ILE A 29 11.18 -18.08 -32.62
N GLN A 30 10.47 -19.20 -32.71
CA GLN A 30 9.81 -19.78 -31.54
C GLN A 30 10.81 -20.08 -30.43
N SER A 31 11.97 -20.59 -30.77
CA SER A 31 13.05 -20.86 -29.82
C SER A 31 13.55 -19.57 -29.17
N GLU A 32 13.74 -18.49 -29.94
CA GLU A 32 14.21 -17.22 -29.44
C GLU A 32 13.18 -16.53 -28.55
N MET A 33 11.91 -16.52 -28.98
CA MET A 33 10.81 -15.99 -28.19
C MET A 33 10.67 -16.73 -26.84
N ARG A 34 10.75 -18.08 -26.85
CA ARG A 34 10.71 -18.89 -25.61
C ARG A 34 11.91 -18.58 -24.70
N THR A 35 13.09 -18.44 -25.27
CA THR A 35 14.29 -18.08 -24.51
C THR A 35 14.14 -16.69 -23.86
N SER A 36 13.65 -15.70 -24.61
CA SER A 36 13.34 -14.37 -24.08
C SER A 36 12.36 -14.45 -22.90
N MET A 37 11.29 -15.23 -23.03
CA MET A 37 10.30 -15.41 -21.98
C MET A 37 10.89 -16.04 -20.71
N GLN A 38 11.72 -17.08 -20.86
CA GLN A 38 12.39 -17.73 -19.72
C GLN A 38 13.32 -16.76 -18.98
N TYR A 39 14.01 -15.86 -19.69
CA TYR A 39 14.83 -14.83 -19.07
C TYR A 39 13.98 -13.79 -18.36
N VAL A 40 12.84 -13.36 -18.94
CA VAL A 40 11.90 -12.44 -18.28
C VAL A 40 11.33 -13.08 -17.02
N ASP A 41 10.86 -14.32 -17.09
CA ASP A 41 10.31 -15.06 -15.94
C ASP A 41 11.34 -15.18 -14.81
N ARG A 42 12.56 -15.60 -15.13
CA ARG A 42 13.65 -15.69 -14.13
C ARG A 42 14.00 -14.35 -13.51
N THR A 43 13.98 -13.27 -14.28
CA THR A 43 14.32 -11.93 -13.82
C THR A 43 13.23 -11.40 -12.90
N ILE A 44 11.97 -11.49 -13.33
CA ILE A 44 10.81 -11.00 -12.58
C ILE A 44 10.50 -11.86 -11.36
N GLY A 45 10.75 -13.19 -11.43
CA GLY A 45 10.61 -14.08 -10.28
C GLY A 45 11.50 -13.71 -9.09
N LYS A 46 12.63 -13.03 -9.34
CA LYS A 46 13.55 -12.52 -8.29
C LYS A 46 13.23 -11.09 -7.84
N ALA A 47 12.41 -10.39 -8.58
CA ALA A 47 12.12 -8.98 -8.32
C ALA A 47 11.32 -8.79 -7.03
N THR A 48 11.70 -7.79 -6.24
CA THR A 48 10.99 -7.37 -5.03
C THR A 48 9.90 -6.36 -5.30
N SER A 49 9.96 -5.67 -6.44
CA SER A 49 8.92 -4.76 -6.96
C SER A 49 8.78 -4.87 -8.46
N VAL A 50 7.53 -4.85 -8.93
CA VAL A 50 7.22 -4.89 -10.35
C VAL A 50 6.05 -3.96 -10.69
N PHE A 51 6.24 -3.16 -11.73
CA PHE A 51 5.23 -2.29 -12.31
C PHE A 51 5.04 -2.62 -13.79
N VAL A 52 3.79 -2.63 -14.24
CA VAL A 52 3.44 -2.67 -15.67
C VAL A 52 3.24 -1.23 -16.16
N LEU A 53 3.91 -0.86 -17.26
CA LEU A 53 3.95 0.50 -17.79
C LEU A 53 3.32 0.56 -19.16
N ASP A 54 2.65 1.67 -19.49
CA ASP A 54 2.08 1.94 -20.80
C ASP A 54 2.82 3.03 -21.60
N GLU A 55 2.54 3.10 -22.89
CA GLU A 55 3.15 4.07 -23.80
C GLU A 55 2.63 5.50 -23.55
N SER A 56 1.41 5.68 -23.05
CA SER A 56 0.81 7.00 -22.87
C SER A 56 1.57 7.86 -21.86
N LYS A 57 2.12 7.21 -20.81
CA LYS A 57 2.86 7.88 -19.75
C LYS A 57 4.38 7.87 -19.98
N TYR A 58 4.90 6.76 -20.51
CA TYR A 58 6.34 6.51 -20.58
C TYR A 58 6.90 6.68 -22.00
N GLY A 59 6.04 6.67 -23.03
CA GLY A 59 6.45 6.70 -24.44
C GLY A 59 7.15 5.41 -24.86
N LYS A 60 7.88 5.44 -25.95
CA LYS A 60 8.66 4.30 -26.42
C LYS A 60 9.93 4.06 -25.60
N ASP A 61 10.49 5.08 -24.98
CA ASP A 61 11.58 4.97 -24.04
C ASP A 61 11.01 4.87 -22.61
N VAL A 62 11.00 3.65 -22.10
CA VAL A 62 10.46 3.35 -20.76
C VAL A 62 11.43 3.63 -19.62
N ARG A 63 12.67 4.03 -19.91
CA ARG A 63 13.73 4.33 -18.93
C ARG A 63 13.60 5.75 -18.41
N LYS A 64 12.71 5.99 -17.45
CA LYS A 64 12.41 7.35 -16.95
C LYS A 64 12.97 7.65 -15.58
N THR A 65 13.03 6.65 -14.70
CA THR A 65 13.33 6.86 -13.29
C THR A 65 14.62 6.13 -12.90
N GLU A 66 15.60 6.92 -12.46
CA GLU A 66 16.87 6.38 -11.93
C GLU A 66 16.62 5.38 -10.78
N GLY A 67 17.46 4.36 -10.73
CA GLY A 67 17.33 3.30 -9.71
C GLY A 67 16.37 2.19 -10.08
N TRP A 68 15.63 2.29 -11.20
CA TRP A 68 14.75 1.24 -11.68
C TRP A 68 15.33 0.51 -12.88
N ASN A 69 15.13 -0.80 -12.92
CA ASN A 69 15.42 -1.64 -14.08
C ASN A 69 14.15 -1.76 -14.94
N TYR A 70 14.31 -1.99 -16.24
CA TYR A 70 13.18 -2.09 -17.15
C TYR A 70 13.34 -3.28 -18.11
N ILE A 71 12.22 -3.92 -18.44
CA ILE A 71 12.14 -4.89 -19.52
C ILE A 71 11.14 -4.38 -20.55
N GLY A 72 11.57 -4.29 -21.80
CA GLY A 72 10.74 -3.83 -22.90
C GLY A 72 11.37 -4.13 -24.23
N LEU A 73 10.79 -3.62 -25.32
CA LEU A 73 11.39 -3.75 -26.65
C LEU A 73 12.54 -2.76 -26.84
N SER A 74 13.50 -3.14 -27.68
CA SER A 74 14.47 -2.22 -28.25
C SER A 74 13.78 -1.11 -29.04
N PRO A 75 14.40 0.07 -29.23
CA PRO A 75 13.81 1.17 -29.98
C PRO A 75 13.39 0.83 -31.41
N ASP A 76 14.08 -0.15 -32.05
CA ASP A 76 13.77 -0.67 -33.37
C ASP A 76 12.68 -1.78 -33.32
N GLY A 77 12.22 -2.20 -32.16
CA GLY A 77 11.20 -3.22 -31.98
C GLY A 77 11.63 -4.64 -32.32
N LYS A 78 12.93 -4.90 -32.39
CA LYS A 78 13.45 -6.21 -32.84
C LYS A 78 13.92 -7.13 -31.74
N LYS A 79 14.14 -6.61 -30.54
CA LYS A 79 14.70 -7.35 -29.41
C LYS A 79 13.96 -7.03 -28.13
N VAL A 80 13.84 -8.04 -27.27
CA VAL A 80 13.46 -7.82 -25.87
C VAL A 80 14.73 -7.50 -25.09
N ILE A 81 14.75 -6.36 -24.41
CA ILE A 81 15.93 -5.87 -23.69
C ILE A 81 15.61 -5.73 -22.21
N ASN A 82 16.57 -6.13 -21.39
CA ASN A 82 16.62 -5.81 -19.98
C ASN A 82 17.58 -4.63 -19.79
N TYR A 83 17.05 -3.50 -19.36
CA TYR A 83 17.76 -2.28 -19.03
C TYR A 83 18.06 -2.28 -17.52
N ILE A 84 19.31 -2.48 -17.15
CA ILE A 84 19.75 -2.59 -15.76
C ILE A 84 20.38 -1.28 -15.33
N TRP A 85 19.84 -0.65 -14.28
CA TRP A 85 20.40 0.59 -13.74
C TRP A 85 21.78 0.37 -13.10
N ASN A 86 22.79 1.04 -13.64
CA ASN A 86 24.13 1.04 -13.09
C ASN A 86 24.32 2.25 -12.18
N LYS A 87 24.40 2.01 -10.86
CA LYS A 87 24.52 3.05 -9.82
C LYS A 87 25.81 3.87 -9.96
N THR A 88 26.86 3.28 -10.51
CA THR A 88 28.19 3.91 -10.65
C THR A 88 28.22 4.87 -11.85
N THR A 89 27.73 4.43 -13.00
CA THR A 89 27.75 5.21 -14.25
C THR A 89 26.52 6.11 -14.41
N LYS A 90 25.49 5.93 -13.56
CA LYS A 90 24.17 6.58 -13.66
C LYS A 90 23.53 6.40 -15.04
N ARG A 91 23.64 5.22 -15.61
CA ARG A 91 23.11 4.83 -16.91
C ARG A 91 22.51 3.43 -16.82
N TRP A 92 21.73 3.07 -17.84
CA TRP A 92 21.22 1.70 -17.99
C TRP A 92 22.16 0.91 -18.89
N ASP A 93 22.63 -0.22 -18.36
CA ASP A 93 23.31 -1.25 -19.13
C ASP A 93 22.26 -2.10 -19.84
N GLU A 94 22.45 -2.38 -21.11
CA GLU A 94 21.48 -3.10 -21.94
C GLU A 94 21.89 -4.57 -22.07
N SER A 95 20.97 -5.46 -21.76
CA SER A 95 21.15 -6.90 -21.95
C SER A 95 20.01 -7.48 -22.79
N VAL A 96 20.33 -8.07 -23.91
CA VAL A 96 19.34 -8.70 -24.79
C VAL A 96 18.86 -9.98 -24.14
N LEU A 97 17.54 -10.11 -23.97
CA LEU A 97 16.90 -11.32 -23.45
C LEU A 97 16.53 -12.23 -24.60
N GLY A 98 17.42 -13.14 -24.95
CA GLY A 98 17.30 -14.06 -26.06
C GLY A 98 18.63 -14.23 -26.78
N THR A 99 18.61 -14.98 -27.86
CA THR A 99 19.75 -15.13 -28.77
C THR A 99 19.69 -14.04 -29.86
N ASN A 100 20.81 -13.74 -30.48
CA ASN A 100 20.79 -12.86 -31.64
C ASN A 100 20.09 -13.59 -32.80
N SER A 101 18.89 -13.13 -33.15
CA SER A 101 18.17 -13.69 -34.29
C SER A 101 18.96 -13.50 -35.58
N LEU A 102 19.10 -14.58 -36.33
CA LEU A 102 19.67 -14.56 -37.68
C LEU A 102 18.74 -13.91 -38.70
N TYR A 103 17.51 -13.61 -38.29
CA TYR A 103 16.46 -13.17 -39.20
C TYR A 103 15.87 -11.82 -38.73
N ASP A 104 15.52 -10.96 -39.69
CA ASP A 104 14.92 -9.64 -39.43
C ASP A 104 13.44 -9.81 -39.01
N MET A 105 13.21 -9.68 -37.72
CA MET A 105 11.92 -9.91 -37.07
C MET A 105 11.44 -8.64 -36.39
N GLN A 106 10.16 -8.32 -36.56
CA GLN A 106 9.47 -7.27 -35.80
C GLN A 106 8.70 -7.93 -34.66
N LEU A 107 8.93 -7.45 -33.45
CA LEU A 107 8.27 -7.91 -32.25
C LEU A 107 7.17 -6.95 -31.80
N ASP A 108 6.14 -7.51 -31.21
CA ASP A 108 5.11 -6.81 -30.44
C ASP A 108 4.99 -7.47 -29.08
N LEU A 109 5.05 -6.65 -28.02
CA LEU A 109 5.14 -7.07 -26.63
C LEU A 109 3.99 -6.48 -25.82
N GLU A 110 3.33 -7.32 -25.03
CA GLU A 110 2.30 -6.89 -24.11
C GLU A 110 2.45 -7.55 -22.73
N PHE A 111 2.35 -6.71 -21.70
CA PHE A 111 2.25 -7.14 -20.31
C PHE A 111 0.92 -6.68 -19.72
N LYS A 112 0.25 -7.57 -19.00
CA LYS A 112 -0.98 -7.25 -18.29
C LYS A 112 -0.93 -7.85 -16.88
N ALA A 113 -1.02 -6.99 -15.87
CA ALA A 113 -1.18 -7.45 -14.49
C ALA A 113 -2.52 -8.19 -14.36
N ASP A 114 -2.52 -9.33 -13.70
CA ASP A 114 -3.75 -10.07 -13.40
C ASP A 114 -4.41 -9.44 -12.16
N GLU A 115 -5.51 -8.74 -12.35
CA GLU A 115 -6.26 -8.06 -11.29
C GLU A 115 -7.34 -8.93 -10.63
N SER A 116 -7.43 -10.22 -11.00
CA SER A 116 -8.49 -11.11 -10.52
C SER A 116 -8.34 -11.58 -9.07
N TYR A 117 -7.15 -11.41 -8.45
CA TYR A 117 -6.87 -11.81 -7.08
C TYR A 117 -6.26 -10.65 -6.25
N GLN A 118 -6.57 -10.60 -4.97
CA GLN A 118 -6.03 -9.56 -4.06
C GLN A 118 -4.49 -9.60 -3.93
N ASP A 119 -3.87 -10.78 -4.05
CA ASP A 119 -2.41 -10.96 -4.04
C ASP A 119 -1.86 -11.08 -5.47
N ASN A 120 -2.12 -10.06 -6.26
CA ASN A 120 -1.84 -10.00 -7.68
C ASN A 120 -0.33 -10.05 -7.98
N ARG A 121 0.20 -11.27 -8.18
CA ARG A 121 1.61 -11.54 -8.50
C ARG A 121 1.81 -12.06 -9.92
N LEU A 122 0.72 -12.25 -10.67
CA LEU A 122 0.77 -12.76 -12.03
C LEU A 122 0.76 -11.61 -13.04
N ILE A 123 1.56 -11.79 -14.07
CA ILE A 123 1.64 -10.90 -15.22
C ILE A 123 1.42 -11.76 -16.45
N ASN A 124 0.33 -11.53 -17.15
CA ASN A 124 0.13 -12.11 -18.46
C ASN A 124 1.12 -11.45 -19.43
N TYR A 125 1.86 -12.25 -20.16
CA TYR A 125 2.91 -11.88 -21.09
C TYR A 125 2.60 -12.41 -22.47
N ASN A 126 2.33 -11.54 -23.42
CA ASN A 126 2.17 -11.87 -24.83
C ASN A 126 3.35 -11.31 -25.63
N LEU A 127 4.01 -12.18 -26.39
CA LEU A 127 5.05 -11.81 -27.33
C LEU A 127 4.67 -12.31 -28.71
N THR A 128 4.52 -11.39 -29.65
CA THR A 128 4.23 -11.69 -31.05
C THR A 128 5.43 -11.29 -31.90
N GLY A 129 5.85 -12.18 -32.79
CA GLY A 129 6.92 -11.96 -33.77
C GLY A 129 6.43 -12.12 -35.19
N GLN A 130 6.88 -11.24 -36.08
CA GLN A 130 6.59 -11.28 -37.50
C GLN A 130 7.82 -10.94 -38.34
N TYR A 131 8.10 -11.74 -39.37
CA TYR A 131 9.13 -11.39 -40.32
C TYR A 131 8.73 -10.24 -41.21
N LYS A 132 9.70 -9.46 -41.64
CA LYS A 132 9.52 -8.31 -42.53
C LYS A 132 8.74 -8.63 -43.82
N ASN A 133 8.87 -9.84 -44.35
CA ASN A 133 8.26 -10.26 -45.62
C ASN A 133 7.28 -11.43 -45.46
N SER A 134 6.81 -11.72 -44.23
CA SER A 134 5.87 -12.79 -43.96
C SER A 134 4.53 -12.25 -43.51
N LYS A 135 3.44 -12.88 -43.97
CA LYS A 135 2.10 -12.63 -43.42
C LYS A 135 1.86 -13.43 -42.13
N ASN A 136 2.69 -14.41 -41.81
CA ASN A 136 2.53 -15.25 -40.63
C ASN A 136 3.06 -14.54 -39.40
N LYS A 137 2.24 -14.49 -38.37
CA LYS A 137 2.60 -14.03 -37.03
C LYS A 137 2.72 -15.24 -36.12
N LEU A 138 3.78 -15.27 -35.34
CA LEU A 138 3.96 -16.23 -34.26
C LEU A 138 3.66 -15.52 -32.94
N SER A 139 2.82 -16.10 -32.11
CA SER A 139 2.47 -15.53 -30.81
C SER A 139 2.70 -16.55 -29.72
N ILE A 140 3.24 -16.11 -28.60
CA ILE A 140 3.39 -16.87 -27.38
C ILE A 140 2.71 -16.11 -26.25
N ASP A 141 1.77 -16.78 -25.59
CA ASP A 141 1.10 -16.30 -24.39
C ASP A 141 1.53 -17.13 -23.18
N THR A 142 1.88 -16.48 -22.11
CA THR A 142 2.21 -17.13 -20.84
C THR A 142 1.90 -16.19 -19.66
N ALA A 143 1.94 -16.74 -18.45
CA ALA A 143 1.90 -15.98 -17.22
C ALA A 143 3.25 -16.05 -16.52
N ILE A 144 3.72 -14.91 -16.03
CA ILE A 144 4.95 -14.76 -15.25
C ILE A 144 4.55 -14.52 -13.81
N SER A 145 5.21 -15.22 -12.88
CA SER A 145 4.97 -15.05 -11.45
C SER A 145 6.07 -14.22 -10.80
N ALA A 146 5.71 -13.07 -10.24
CA ALA A 146 6.61 -12.23 -9.46
C ALA A 146 6.63 -12.70 -7.99
N LEU A 147 7.35 -13.80 -7.72
CA LEU A 147 7.28 -14.55 -6.46
C LEU A 147 7.69 -13.77 -5.22
N ASN A 148 8.67 -12.86 -5.34
CA ASN A 148 9.22 -12.10 -4.23
C ASN A 148 8.57 -10.72 -4.04
N THR A 149 7.68 -10.31 -4.95
CA THR A 149 6.91 -9.08 -4.79
C THR A 149 5.62 -9.34 -4.01
N LYS A 150 5.12 -8.34 -3.30
CA LYS A 150 3.82 -8.44 -2.63
C LYS A 150 2.66 -8.39 -3.60
N GLN A 151 2.78 -7.55 -4.62
CA GLN A 151 1.84 -7.45 -5.73
C GLN A 151 2.52 -6.78 -6.93
N VAL A 152 1.99 -7.03 -8.10
CA VAL A 152 2.33 -6.28 -9.33
C VAL A 152 1.42 -5.05 -9.41
N ILE A 153 2.00 -3.90 -9.71
CA ILE A 153 1.26 -2.64 -9.81
C ILE A 153 1.12 -2.25 -11.27
N SER A 154 -0.11 -2.12 -11.76
CA SER A 154 -0.37 -1.61 -13.09
C SER A 154 -0.42 -0.09 -13.08
N LYS A 155 0.42 0.54 -13.91
CA LYS A 155 0.35 1.97 -14.26
C LYS A 155 -0.19 2.16 -15.68
N VAL A 156 -0.89 1.16 -16.19
CA VAL A 156 -1.50 1.17 -17.51
C VAL A 156 -2.84 1.92 -17.44
N ALA A 157 -2.99 2.96 -18.25
CA ALA A 157 -4.22 3.71 -18.33
C ALA A 157 -5.34 2.85 -18.95
N LYS A 158 -6.60 3.12 -18.58
CA LYS A 158 -7.75 2.37 -19.08
C LYS A 158 -7.76 2.33 -20.61
N GLY A 159 -7.83 1.14 -21.18
CA GLY A 159 -7.86 0.91 -22.62
C GLY A 159 -6.49 1.03 -23.31
N LYS A 160 -5.39 1.16 -22.56
CA LYS A 160 -4.03 1.14 -23.08
C LYS A 160 -3.38 -0.22 -22.90
N LYS A 161 -2.26 -0.42 -23.61
CA LYS A 161 -1.46 -1.64 -23.61
C LYS A 161 -0.24 -1.46 -22.72
N GLY A 162 0.04 -2.45 -21.87
CA GLY A 162 1.28 -2.49 -21.11
C GLY A 162 2.43 -2.90 -22.03
N ILE A 163 3.43 -2.03 -22.19
CA ILE A 163 4.54 -2.22 -23.15
C ILE A 163 5.85 -2.60 -22.48
N ALA A 164 5.94 -2.42 -21.15
CA ALA A 164 7.15 -2.69 -20.41
C ALA A 164 6.87 -3.05 -18.95
N LEU A 165 7.87 -3.67 -18.32
CA LEU A 165 7.95 -3.86 -16.88
C LEU A 165 9.05 -2.97 -16.32
N ALA A 166 8.75 -2.26 -15.23
CA ALA A 166 9.79 -1.69 -14.37
C ALA A 166 9.92 -2.57 -13.13
N TYR A 167 11.15 -2.86 -12.69
CA TYR A 167 11.37 -3.75 -11.56
C TYR A 167 12.62 -3.38 -10.74
N ARG A 168 12.66 -3.84 -9.50
CA ARG A 168 13.84 -3.79 -8.62
C ARG A 168 14.05 -5.12 -7.93
N ASN A 169 15.31 -5.44 -7.62
CA ASN A 169 15.70 -6.64 -6.88
C ASN A 169 16.05 -6.33 -5.42
N ASP A 170 16.40 -5.08 -5.13
CA ASP A 170 16.71 -4.60 -3.79
C ASP A 170 15.41 -4.23 -3.05
N PRO A 171 15.35 -4.43 -1.73
CA PRO A 171 14.26 -3.88 -0.92
C PRO A 171 14.22 -2.35 -1.10
N ILE A 172 13.03 -1.77 -1.02
CA ILE A 172 12.89 -0.32 -0.90
C ILE A 172 13.28 0.02 0.54
N GLU A 173 14.57 0.19 0.77
CA GLU A 173 15.04 0.73 2.03
C GLU A 173 14.97 2.24 1.98
N GLY A 174 14.20 2.81 2.92
CA GLY A 174 14.47 4.09 3.49
C GLY A 174 14.44 5.34 2.62
N GLN A 175 13.83 5.32 1.43
CA GLN A 175 13.84 6.51 0.55
C GLN A 175 12.66 7.46 0.77
N VAL A 176 11.61 7.04 1.45
CA VAL A 176 10.39 7.82 1.66
C VAL A 176 10.13 7.97 3.15
N ASN A 177 10.21 9.20 3.65
CA ASN A 177 9.88 9.49 5.04
C ASN A 177 8.38 9.33 5.28
N THR A 178 8.04 8.50 6.24
CA THR A 178 6.67 8.19 6.62
C THR A 178 6.41 8.63 8.06
N ALA A 179 5.30 9.33 8.29
CA ALA A 179 4.84 9.71 9.62
C ALA A 179 3.50 9.04 9.93
N VAL A 180 3.42 8.39 11.09
CA VAL A 180 2.20 7.74 11.56
C VAL A 180 1.80 8.36 12.90
N SER A 181 0.58 8.92 12.98
CA SER A 181 0.02 9.38 14.24
C SER A 181 -0.86 8.28 14.85
N PHE A 182 -0.46 7.76 16.00
CA PHE A 182 -1.30 6.89 16.82
C PHE A 182 -2.26 7.75 17.63
N VAL A 183 -3.56 7.52 17.44
CA VAL A 183 -4.64 8.24 18.13
C VAL A 183 -5.49 7.21 18.86
N PHE A 184 -5.21 7.01 20.14
CA PHE A 184 -5.76 5.91 20.90
C PHE A 184 -6.79 6.36 21.91
N ASP A 185 -7.91 5.68 21.91
CA ASP A 185 -8.96 5.81 22.91
C ASP A 185 -8.44 5.39 24.29
N THR A 186 -8.65 6.27 25.24
CA THR A 186 -8.36 6.04 26.66
C THR A 186 -9.60 6.26 27.52
N SER A 187 -10.80 6.17 26.91
CA SER A 187 -12.07 6.27 27.63
C SER A 187 -12.23 5.16 28.67
N GLY A 188 -13.18 5.31 29.58
CA GLY A 188 -13.38 4.37 30.67
C GLY A 188 -13.70 2.94 30.24
N SER A 189 -14.34 2.76 29.09
CA SER A 189 -14.63 1.47 28.48
C SER A 189 -13.37 0.65 28.20
N MET A 190 -12.24 1.28 27.91
CA MET A 190 -10.95 0.62 27.71
C MET A 190 -10.42 -0.12 28.98
N GLY A 191 -10.94 0.19 30.14
CA GLY A 191 -10.64 -0.52 31.40
C GLY A 191 -11.40 -1.83 31.57
N TYR A 192 -12.39 -2.13 30.73
CA TYR A 192 -13.16 -3.38 30.76
C TYR A 192 -12.55 -4.40 29.79
N GLY A 193 -12.94 -5.66 29.97
CA GLY A 193 -12.58 -6.71 29.00
C GLY A 193 -13.35 -6.58 27.68
N LEU A 194 -12.96 -7.38 26.70
CA LEU A 194 -13.53 -7.32 25.34
C LEU A 194 -15.04 -7.57 25.30
N ARG A 195 -15.55 -8.40 26.21
CA ARG A 195 -16.99 -8.69 26.37
C ARG A 195 -17.61 -7.97 27.56
N ASN A 196 -17.04 -6.81 27.92
CA ASN A 196 -17.42 -6.03 29.09
C ASN A 196 -17.19 -6.76 30.40
N GLU A 197 -16.21 -7.67 30.48
CA GLU A 197 -15.78 -8.25 31.70
C GLU A 197 -15.39 -7.14 32.69
N ALA A 198 -15.92 -7.25 33.90
CA ALA A 198 -15.79 -6.26 34.92
C ALA A 198 -15.37 -6.93 36.24
N LYS A 199 -14.85 -6.15 37.20
CA LYS A 199 -14.52 -6.58 38.55
C LYS A 199 -15.41 -5.87 39.56
N ARG A 200 -15.75 -6.56 40.64
CA ARG A 200 -16.40 -5.90 41.80
C ARG A 200 -15.35 -5.21 42.65
N ASN A 201 -15.59 -3.95 42.93
CA ASN A 201 -14.78 -3.18 43.89
C ASN A 201 -15.08 -3.57 45.34
N SER A 202 -14.33 -3.00 46.29
CA SER A 202 -14.51 -3.25 47.72
C SER A 202 -15.91 -2.90 48.25
N GLN A 203 -16.67 -2.07 47.53
CA GLN A 203 -18.04 -1.71 47.86
C GLN A 203 -19.09 -2.59 47.17
N GLY A 204 -18.66 -3.64 46.48
CA GLY A 204 -19.52 -4.58 45.76
C GLY A 204 -20.08 -4.06 44.44
N LYS A 205 -19.67 -2.88 43.97
CA LYS A 205 -20.08 -2.30 42.69
C LYS A 205 -19.20 -2.85 41.55
N TRP A 206 -19.84 -3.10 40.39
CA TRP A 206 -19.13 -3.46 39.19
C TRP A 206 -18.36 -2.25 38.62
N GLY A 207 -17.12 -2.48 38.23
CA GLY A 207 -16.23 -1.47 37.69
C GLY A 207 -15.21 -2.07 36.72
N PRO A 208 -14.26 -1.27 36.22
CA PRO A 208 -13.22 -1.75 35.31
C PRO A 208 -12.38 -2.85 35.98
N LEU A 209 -11.69 -3.63 35.19
CA LEU A 209 -10.68 -4.59 35.60
C LEU A 209 -9.50 -3.86 36.27
N ASP A 210 -8.63 -4.61 36.95
CA ASP A 210 -7.41 -4.02 37.51
C ASP A 210 -6.52 -3.41 36.39
N ALA A 211 -5.75 -2.41 36.75
CA ALA A 211 -4.93 -1.68 35.77
C ALA A 211 -3.91 -2.55 35.02
N ASP A 212 -3.51 -3.68 35.60
CA ASP A 212 -2.58 -4.67 35.06
C ASP A 212 -3.26 -5.95 34.54
N ASP A 213 -4.60 -6.05 34.60
CA ASP A 213 -5.33 -7.22 34.13
C ASP A 213 -5.13 -7.39 32.61
N PRO A 214 -4.53 -8.49 32.13
CA PRO A 214 -4.24 -8.68 30.71
C PRO A 214 -5.50 -8.76 29.82
N ARG A 215 -6.69 -8.96 30.41
CA ARG A 215 -7.97 -9.02 29.70
C ARG A 215 -8.53 -7.63 29.40
N ALA A 216 -8.06 -6.57 30.10
CA ALA A 216 -8.51 -5.21 29.85
C ALA A 216 -8.12 -4.77 28.42
N ARG A 217 -9.07 -4.17 27.70
CA ARG A 217 -8.86 -3.67 26.32
C ARG A 217 -7.62 -2.79 26.21
N MET A 218 -7.40 -1.93 27.23
CA MET A 218 -6.21 -1.07 27.29
C MET A 218 -4.91 -1.88 27.30
N ASN A 219 -4.82 -2.96 28.06
CA ASN A 219 -3.60 -3.76 28.14
C ASN A 219 -3.36 -4.59 26.87
N ILE A 220 -4.44 -5.09 26.25
CA ILE A 220 -4.36 -5.72 24.93
C ILE A 220 -3.87 -4.71 23.88
N LEU A 221 -4.45 -3.50 23.86
CA LEU A 221 -4.00 -2.42 22.97
C LEU A 221 -2.52 -2.11 23.16
N LYS A 222 -2.07 -1.89 24.41
CA LYS A 222 -0.66 -1.61 24.73
C LYS A 222 0.29 -2.67 24.18
N LYS A 223 -0.07 -3.95 24.41
CA LYS A 223 0.70 -5.09 23.91
C LYS A 223 0.79 -5.11 22.39
N LYS A 224 -0.35 -4.97 21.69
CA LYS A 224 -0.40 -5.05 20.22
C LYS A 224 0.17 -3.80 19.55
N ALA A 225 -0.02 -2.61 20.12
CA ALA A 225 0.60 -1.39 19.62
C ALA A 225 2.13 -1.43 19.70
N ASN A 226 2.70 -2.07 20.73
CA ASN A 226 4.15 -2.29 20.82
C ASN A 226 4.66 -3.22 19.69
N LEU A 227 3.89 -4.24 19.30
CA LEU A 227 4.22 -5.09 18.15
C LEU A 227 4.13 -4.29 16.83
N LEU A 228 3.09 -3.46 16.68
CA LEU A 228 2.97 -2.59 15.51
C LEU A 228 4.18 -1.63 15.38
N VAL A 229 4.71 -1.12 16.50
CA VAL A 229 5.93 -0.29 16.48
C VAL A 229 7.11 -1.07 15.91
N ASP A 230 7.30 -2.34 16.32
CA ASP A 230 8.37 -3.19 15.76
C ASP A 230 8.14 -3.47 14.29
N ASP A 231 6.92 -3.75 13.92
CA ASP A 231 6.52 -3.98 12.54
C ASP A 231 6.74 -2.76 11.63
N LEU A 232 6.43 -1.56 12.12
CA LEU A 232 6.65 -0.32 11.38
C LEU A 232 8.14 0.01 11.26
N LYS A 233 8.97 -0.32 12.26
CA LYS A 233 10.43 -0.19 12.18
C LYS A 233 11.00 -0.97 10.99
N GLU A 234 10.49 -2.19 10.73
CA GLU A 234 10.95 -3.00 9.60
C GLU A 234 10.70 -2.36 8.22
N ILE A 235 9.80 -1.38 8.14
CA ILE A 235 9.57 -0.62 6.89
C ILE A 235 10.74 0.32 6.59
N GLY A 236 11.41 0.84 7.62
CA GLY A 236 12.46 1.87 7.52
C GLY A 236 11.92 3.29 7.32
N ASN A 237 12.62 4.28 7.86
CA ASN A 237 12.27 5.71 7.80
C ASN A 237 10.84 6.04 8.24
N VAL A 238 10.31 5.31 9.20
CA VAL A 238 9.02 5.58 9.82
C VAL A 238 9.22 6.32 11.13
N SER A 239 8.46 7.38 11.33
CA SER A 239 8.36 8.10 12.58
C SER A 239 6.94 8.06 13.14
N VAL A 240 6.82 7.99 14.46
CA VAL A 240 5.52 7.83 15.14
C VAL A 240 5.40 8.85 16.26
N ASN A 241 4.21 9.46 16.39
CA ASN A 241 3.80 10.17 17.60
C ASN A 241 2.60 9.47 18.26
N LEU A 242 2.27 9.86 19.48
CA LEU A 242 1.19 9.25 20.26
C LEU A 242 0.28 10.30 20.86
N VAL A 243 -0.97 10.25 20.46
CA VAL A 243 -2.09 11.03 20.99
C VAL A 243 -3.00 10.09 21.76
N ARG A 244 -3.42 10.47 22.95
CA ARG A 244 -4.54 9.85 23.62
C ARG A 244 -5.78 10.73 23.54
N PHE A 245 -6.95 10.13 23.58
CA PHE A 245 -8.18 10.87 23.77
C PHE A 245 -9.14 10.16 24.74
N SER A 246 -9.92 10.96 25.40
CA SER A 246 -11.09 10.61 26.19
C SER A 246 -12.12 11.72 26.02
N GLY A 247 -12.53 12.46 27.04
CA GLY A 247 -13.32 13.70 26.88
C GLY A 247 -12.52 14.80 26.16
N SER A 248 -11.20 14.86 26.40
CA SER A 248 -10.27 15.70 25.66
C SER A 248 -9.05 14.92 25.22
N ALA A 249 -8.41 15.37 24.15
CA ALA A 249 -7.16 14.81 23.70
C ALA A 249 -5.94 15.48 24.34
N SER A 250 -4.84 14.76 24.37
CA SER A 250 -3.52 15.28 24.72
C SER A 250 -2.43 14.44 24.06
N TYR A 251 -1.28 15.05 23.84
CA TYR A 251 -0.07 14.32 23.44
C TYR A 251 0.49 13.53 24.63
N ILE A 252 0.74 12.26 24.42
CA ILE A 252 1.60 11.44 25.28
C ILE A 252 3.03 11.50 24.78
N GLN A 253 3.17 11.62 23.44
CA GLN A 253 4.40 11.90 22.73
C GLN A 253 4.08 12.81 21.55
N GLU A 254 4.38 14.12 21.66
CA GLU A 254 4.07 15.12 20.61
C GLU A 254 5.04 15.00 19.43
N ASP A 255 6.34 15.05 19.71
CA ASP A 255 7.36 14.91 18.69
C ASP A 255 7.35 13.51 18.09
N PHE A 256 7.52 13.44 16.77
CA PHE A 256 7.65 12.17 16.08
C PHE A 256 8.97 11.49 16.42
N VAL A 257 8.88 10.27 16.91
CA VAL A 257 10.02 9.40 17.24
C VAL A 257 10.38 8.59 16.01
N GLU A 258 11.59 8.74 15.48
CA GLU A 258 12.11 7.92 14.38
C GLU A 258 12.38 6.50 14.89
N LEU A 259 11.66 5.50 14.36
CA LEU A 259 11.71 4.13 14.86
C LEU A 259 13.04 3.44 14.60
N ASP A 260 13.78 3.87 13.57
CA ASP A 260 15.11 3.33 13.29
C ASP A 260 16.13 3.72 14.38
N LYS A 261 15.89 4.84 15.07
CA LYS A 261 16.76 5.35 16.13
C LYS A 261 16.35 4.86 17.51
N ASP A 262 15.08 4.94 17.85
CA ASP A 262 14.60 4.65 19.21
C ASP A 262 13.14 4.18 19.25
N THR A 263 12.91 2.87 19.24
CA THR A 263 11.58 2.30 19.50
C THR A 263 11.23 2.28 20.98
N GLY A 264 12.20 2.31 21.86
CA GLY A 264 12.01 2.23 23.32
C GLY A 264 11.18 3.40 23.82
N LYS A 265 11.49 4.62 23.36
CA LYS A 265 10.81 5.83 23.76
C LYS A 265 9.30 5.78 23.52
N ILE A 266 8.87 5.37 22.32
CA ILE A 266 7.44 5.30 21.99
C ILE A 266 6.74 4.14 22.71
N LYS A 267 7.43 3.01 22.89
CA LYS A 267 6.88 1.84 23.63
C LYS A 267 6.65 2.14 25.10
N GLU A 268 7.53 2.88 25.75
CA GLU A 268 7.34 3.34 27.13
C GLU A 268 6.13 4.26 27.25
N LYS A 269 5.97 5.18 26.29
CA LYS A 269 4.80 6.06 26.23
C LYS A 269 3.50 5.28 26.01
N ILE A 270 3.48 4.27 25.17
CA ILE A 270 2.33 3.37 24.99
C ILE A 270 2.00 2.66 26.31
N LYS A 271 2.98 2.15 27.05
CA LYS A 271 2.77 1.52 28.35
C LYS A 271 2.15 2.46 29.38
N SER A 272 2.45 3.76 29.32
CA SER A 272 1.96 4.79 30.25
C SER A 272 0.54 5.27 29.98
N LEU A 273 -0.15 4.80 28.93
CA LEU A 273 -1.50 5.23 28.60
C LEU A 273 -2.46 5.00 29.78
N PRO A 274 -3.17 6.05 30.24
CA PRO A 274 -4.17 5.94 31.32
C PRO A 274 -5.53 5.52 30.78
N THR A 275 -6.50 5.29 31.66
CA THR A 275 -7.93 5.27 31.32
C THR A 275 -8.63 6.48 31.94
N SER A 276 -9.68 7.01 31.30
CA SER A 276 -10.46 8.17 31.73
C SER A 276 -11.92 7.99 31.28
N TRP A 277 -12.76 9.00 31.47
CA TRP A 277 -14.20 8.94 31.14
C TRP A 277 -14.46 9.58 29.78
N ILE A 278 -15.59 9.32 29.13
CA ILE A 278 -16.09 9.97 27.90
C ILE A 278 -15.24 9.65 26.64
N THR A 279 -15.86 9.67 25.47
CA THR A 279 -15.25 9.30 24.19
C THR A 279 -15.43 10.42 23.16
N ASN A 280 -14.34 11.16 22.86
CA ASN A 280 -14.28 12.28 21.92
C ASN A 280 -13.24 12.03 20.82
N PRO A 281 -13.54 11.20 19.81
CA PRO A 281 -12.58 10.85 18.76
C PRO A 281 -12.22 12.05 17.87
N GLY A 282 -13.10 13.05 17.77
CA GLY A 282 -12.84 14.27 16.99
C GLY A 282 -11.69 15.08 17.56
N ASP A 283 -11.60 15.22 18.89
CA ASP A 283 -10.48 15.93 19.52
C ASP A 283 -9.17 15.13 19.35
N GLY A 284 -9.23 13.79 19.51
CA GLY A 284 -8.09 12.91 19.24
C GLY A 284 -7.56 13.06 17.82
N LEU A 285 -8.46 12.99 16.84
CA LEU A 285 -8.13 13.14 15.43
C LEU A 285 -7.53 14.55 15.14
N ARG A 286 -8.07 15.60 15.75
CA ARG A 286 -7.57 16.97 15.62
C ARG A 286 -6.09 17.07 16.01
N TYR A 287 -5.73 16.54 17.18
CA TYR A 287 -4.33 16.52 17.64
C TYR A 287 -3.42 15.75 16.71
N GLY A 288 -3.85 14.55 16.26
CA GLY A 288 -3.08 13.75 15.33
C GLY A 288 -2.85 14.43 13.98
N LEU A 289 -3.89 15.02 13.42
CA LEU A 289 -3.81 15.70 12.11
C LEU A 289 -2.96 16.99 12.17
N VAL A 290 -3.10 17.80 13.21
CA VAL A 290 -2.29 19.02 13.38
C VAL A 290 -0.81 18.69 13.52
N SER A 291 -0.45 17.64 14.26
CA SER A 291 0.95 17.21 14.36
C SER A 291 1.49 16.72 13.02
N LEU A 292 0.67 15.99 12.24
CA LEU A 292 1.05 15.53 10.89
C LEU A 292 1.20 16.69 9.90
N GLN A 293 0.40 17.77 10.00
CA GLN A 293 0.58 18.94 9.14
C GLN A 293 1.96 19.57 9.32
N ARG A 294 2.46 19.59 10.56
CA ARG A 294 3.79 20.15 10.91
C ARG A 294 4.94 19.22 10.55
N ASN A 295 4.67 17.95 10.27
CA ASN A 295 5.68 16.95 9.95
C ASN A 295 6.04 17.00 8.46
N PRO A 296 7.35 17.00 8.06
CA PRO A 296 7.78 17.09 6.67
C PRO A 296 7.68 15.76 5.89
N ALA A 297 7.21 14.67 6.51
CA ALA A 297 7.12 13.36 5.85
C ALA A 297 6.28 13.40 4.58
N GLN A 298 6.70 12.64 3.58
CA GLN A 298 6.02 12.51 2.29
C GLN A 298 4.74 11.68 2.37
N LEU A 299 4.73 10.66 3.23
CA LEU A 299 3.56 9.84 3.51
C LEU A 299 3.12 10.03 4.96
N LYS A 300 1.83 10.28 5.14
CA LYS A 300 1.24 10.59 6.44
C LYS A 300 0.01 9.74 6.70
N TYR A 301 -0.04 9.09 7.86
CA TYR A 301 -1.12 8.20 8.25
C TYR A 301 -1.61 8.50 9.66
N VAL A 302 -2.89 8.19 9.90
CA VAL A 302 -3.46 8.14 11.25
C VAL A 302 -3.97 6.73 11.50
N VAL A 303 -3.66 6.18 12.66
CA VAL A 303 -4.26 4.97 13.22
C VAL A 303 -5.11 5.40 14.42
N LEU A 304 -6.42 5.49 14.18
CA LEU A 304 -7.40 5.86 15.21
C LEU A 304 -8.07 4.60 15.73
N LEU A 305 -7.88 4.31 17.02
CA LEU A 305 -8.54 3.18 17.69
C LEU A 305 -9.52 3.69 18.73
N THR A 306 -10.75 3.15 18.67
CA THR A 306 -11.81 3.41 19.66
C THR A 306 -12.53 2.11 20.00
N ASP A 307 -12.95 1.97 21.26
CA ASP A 307 -13.72 0.80 21.74
C ASP A 307 -15.17 1.14 22.09
N GLY A 308 -15.53 2.42 21.96
CA GLY A 308 -16.81 2.91 22.45
C GLY A 308 -17.60 3.76 21.47
N ILE A 309 -18.81 4.07 21.91
CA ILE A 309 -19.72 4.98 21.20
C ILE A 309 -19.22 6.40 21.39
N PRO A 310 -18.96 7.16 20.33
CA PRO A 310 -18.59 8.55 20.46
C PRO A 310 -19.75 9.36 21.07
N ASN A 311 -19.48 10.02 22.19
CA ASN A 311 -20.49 10.74 22.97
C ASN A 311 -20.10 12.16 23.35
N ALA A 312 -18.99 12.66 22.83
CA ALA A 312 -18.55 14.04 23.10
C ALA A 312 -17.90 14.70 21.88
N TYR A 313 -17.90 16.04 21.87
CA TYR A 313 -17.11 16.87 20.98
C TYR A 313 -16.54 18.07 21.73
N THR A 314 -15.54 18.73 21.16
CA THR A 314 -14.98 19.97 21.70
C THR A 314 -15.63 21.17 21.00
N GLY A 315 -16.30 22.01 21.76
CA GLY A 315 -16.93 23.25 21.28
C GLY A 315 -15.91 24.35 21.02
N SER A 316 -16.27 25.30 20.18
CA SER A 316 -15.43 26.46 19.85
C SER A 316 -15.03 27.22 21.12
N PRO A 317 -13.76 27.56 21.32
CA PRO A 317 -13.28 28.28 22.51
C PRO A 317 -13.77 29.74 22.58
N ASP A 318 -14.08 30.35 21.44
CA ASP A 318 -14.58 31.72 21.31
C ASP A 318 -16.11 31.79 21.25
N GLY A 319 -16.79 30.66 21.21
CA GLY A 319 -18.24 30.58 21.05
C GLY A 319 -18.75 30.96 19.67
N ILE A 320 -17.86 31.29 18.72
CA ILE A 320 -18.19 31.69 17.34
C ILE A 320 -18.24 30.41 16.48
N GLY A 321 -18.96 29.54 16.54
CA GLY A 321 -18.96 28.28 15.84
C GLY A 321 -19.32 27.13 16.76
N LYS A 322 -19.66 26.01 16.16
CA LYS A 322 -20.11 24.86 16.92
C LYS A 322 -18.94 24.07 17.50
N TYR A 323 -17.89 23.94 16.71
CA TYR A 323 -16.77 23.04 16.98
C TYR A 323 -15.43 23.77 17.13
N ASP A 324 -14.54 23.25 17.99
CA ASP A 324 -13.16 23.71 18.02
C ASP A 324 -12.39 23.15 16.82
N LEU A 325 -12.13 24.03 15.86
CA LEU A 325 -11.34 23.78 14.66
C LEU A 325 -10.04 24.61 14.67
N THR A 326 -9.48 24.87 15.83
CA THR A 326 -8.21 25.58 15.98
C THR A 326 -7.04 24.60 16.04
N ALA A 327 -5.86 25.06 15.60
CA ALA A 327 -4.61 24.33 15.76
C ALA A 327 -3.93 24.60 17.12
N ASN A 328 -4.55 25.42 17.98
CA ASN A 328 -4.11 25.67 19.33
C ASN A 328 -4.75 24.69 20.30
N PHE A 329 -3.98 24.21 21.25
CA PHE A 329 -4.40 23.24 22.23
C PHE A 329 -4.28 23.84 23.64
N PRO A 330 -5.20 24.75 24.02
CA PRO A 330 -5.15 25.31 25.36
C PRO A 330 -5.29 24.21 26.40
N THR A 331 -4.43 24.21 27.38
CA THR A 331 -4.47 23.27 28.51
C THR A 331 -5.69 23.51 29.40
N ASP A 332 -6.17 24.74 29.44
CA ASP A 332 -7.27 25.18 30.28
C ASP A 332 -8.47 25.61 29.43
N ASN A 333 -9.68 25.41 29.96
CA ASN A 333 -10.97 25.84 29.37
C ASN A 333 -11.41 25.12 28.06
N LYS A 334 -11.04 23.86 27.85
CA LYS A 334 -11.65 23.09 26.78
C LYS A 334 -13.15 22.93 26.99
N GLN A 335 -13.93 23.39 26.01
CA GLN A 335 -15.40 23.28 26.05
C GLN A 335 -15.87 21.90 25.63
N ILE A 336 -15.70 20.90 26.49
CA ILE A 336 -16.15 19.54 26.21
C ILE A 336 -17.68 19.49 26.35
N LYS A 337 -18.36 19.09 25.31
CA LYS A 337 -19.78 18.80 25.27
C LYS A 337 -19.99 17.30 25.35
N ALA A 338 -20.27 16.80 26.54
CA ALA A 338 -20.52 15.38 26.82
C ALA A 338 -21.98 14.99 26.53
N ASP A 339 -22.26 13.70 26.55
CA ASP A 339 -23.58 13.10 26.37
C ASP A 339 -24.30 13.54 25.10
N GLN A 340 -23.53 13.73 24.03
CA GLN A 340 -24.04 14.21 22.77
C GLN A 340 -24.45 13.05 21.83
N PRO A 341 -25.45 13.28 20.97
CA PRO A 341 -25.81 12.30 19.93
C PRO A 341 -24.61 11.95 19.04
N VAL A 342 -24.52 10.68 18.65
CA VAL A 342 -23.47 10.16 17.75
C VAL A 342 -23.35 10.99 16.46
N SER A 343 -24.47 11.50 15.93
CA SER A 343 -24.45 12.34 14.72
C SER A 343 -23.65 13.62 14.89
N LEU A 344 -23.75 14.28 16.04
CA LEU A 344 -22.98 15.51 16.33
C LEU A 344 -21.51 15.23 16.54
N THR A 345 -21.19 14.14 17.22
CA THR A 345 -19.81 13.75 17.51
C THR A 345 -19.08 13.30 16.24
N THR A 346 -19.76 12.55 15.36
CA THR A 346 -19.19 12.13 14.07
C THR A 346 -19.12 13.29 13.07
N GLU A 347 -20.07 14.22 13.07
CA GLU A 347 -20.00 15.46 12.31
C GLU A 347 -18.73 16.25 12.68
N TYR A 348 -18.43 16.38 13.98
CA TYR A 348 -17.19 17.02 14.46
C TYR A 348 -15.95 16.35 13.86
N VAL A 349 -15.88 15.00 13.86
CA VAL A 349 -14.79 14.27 13.23
C VAL A 349 -14.63 14.64 11.75
N GLY A 350 -15.73 14.73 11.02
CA GLY A 350 -15.73 15.11 9.60
C GLY A 350 -15.20 16.54 9.38
N GLN A 351 -15.62 17.51 10.22
CA GLN A 351 -15.14 18.91 10.14
C GLN A 351 -13.64 19.01 10.49
N VAL A 352 -13.19 18.28 11.49
CA VAL A 352 -11.75 18.17 11.84
C VAL A 352 -10.95 17.63 10.66
N ALA A 353 -11.40 16.52 10.06
CA ALA A 353 -10.73 15.93 8.90
C ALA A 353 -10.71 16.89 7.70
N LYS A 354 -11.79 17.64 7.46
CA LYS A 354 -11.87 18.67 6.41
C LYS A 354 -10.87 19.79 6.62
N THR A 355 -10.70 20.23 7.87
CA THR A 355 -9.84 21.36 8.21
C THR A 355 -8.36 20.98 8.21
N PHE A 356 -8.02 19.79 8.74
CA PHE A 356 -6.63 19.41 9.01
C PHE A 356 -6.13 18.18 8.23
N GLY A 357 -6.99 17.50 7.47
CA GLY A 357 -6.65 16.25 6.80
C GLY A 357 -5.84 16.38 5.51
N SER A 358 -5.58 17.61 5.05
CA SER A 358 -4.82 17.84 3.82
C SER A 358 -3.41 17.22 3.89
N GLY A 359 -3.04 16.48 2.85
CA GLY A 359 -1.74 15.79 2.78
C GLY A 359 -1.66 14.48 3.56
N VAL A 360 -2.72 14.08 4.26
CA VAL A 360 -2.79 12.75 4.89
C VAL A 360 -3.24 11.72 3.86
N LYS A 361 -2.46 10.65 3.73
CA LYS A 361 -2.72 9.58 2.75
C LYS A 361 -3.93 8.74 3.15
N ARG A 362 -4.03 8.39 4.44
CA ARG A 362 -5.09 7.53 4.95
C ARG A 362 -5.29 7.67 6.46
N ILE A 363 -6.54 7.52 6.88
CA ILE A 363 -6.94 7.39 8.28
C ILE A 363 -7.58 6.02 8.46
N SER A 364 -6.94 5.14 9.22
CA SER A 364 -7.46 3.82 9.59
C SER A 364 -8.21 3.92 10.91
N VAL A 365 -9.52 3.72 10.88
CA VAL A 365 -10.38 3.70 12.06
C VAL A 365 -10.57 2.25 12.50
N ILE A 366 -10.25 1.93 13.73
CA ILE A 366 -10.34 0.59 14.32
C ILE A 366 -11.36 0.62 15.44
N GLY A 367 -12.42 -0.16 15.31
CA GLY A 367 -13.37 -0.44 16.40
C GLY A 367 -12.89 -1.67 17.18
N PHE A 368 -12.54 -1.51 18.46
CA PHE A 368 -11.94 -2.55 19.26
C PHE A 368 -12.81 -2.96 20.46
N SER A 369 -13.76 -3.85 20.22
CA SER A 369 -14.60 -4.46 21.27
C SER A 369 -15.15 -5.81 20.79
N GLY A 370 -15.35 -6.75 21.72
CA GLY A 370 -16.09 -7.99 21.45
C GLY A 370 -17.59 -7.77 21.28
N ASN A 371 -18.09 -6.59 21.62
CA ASN A 371 -19.49 -6.17 21.41
C ASN A 371 -19.61 -5.28 20.17
N VAL A 372 -20.02 -5.87 19.05
CA VAL A 372 -20.18 -5.17 17.77
C VAL A 372 -21.17 -4.00 17.87
N GLY A 373 -22.15 -4.06 18.79
CA GLY A 373 -23.11 -2.97 19.00
C GLY A 373 -22.45 -1.69 19.50
N GLU A 374 -21.33 -1.77 20.23
CA GLU A 374 -20.58 -0.62 20.78
C GLU A 374 -19.72 0.07 19.70
N ILE A 375 -19.20 -0.70 18.76
CA ILE A 375 -18.22 -0.22 17.78
C ILE A 375 -18.78 0.07 16.38
N LYS A 376 -20.07 -0.24 16.13
CA LYS A 376 -20.73 0.01 14.84
C LYS A 376 -20.66 1.49 14.40
N ASP A 377 -20.61 2.42 15.34
CA ASP A 377 -20.54 3.85 15.06
C ASP A 377 -19.15 4.29 14.56
N GLY A 378 -18.12 3.44 14.67
CA GLY A 378 -16.82 3.63 14.03
C GLY A 378 -16.92 3.73 12.50
N GLN A 379 -17.86 3.02 11.88
CA GLN A 379 -18.13 3.17 10.45
C GLN A 379 -18.58 4.60 10.11
N LYS A 380 -19.46 5.20 10.92
CA LYS A 380 -19.89 6.59 10.72
C LYS A 380 -18.74 7.59 10.85
N ILE A 381 -17.77 7.32 11.75
CA ILE A 381 -16.54 8.09 11.86
C ILE A 381 -15.77 8.04 10.54
N ALA A 382 -15.50 6.85 10.02
CA ALA A 382 -14.77 6.65 8.76
C ALA A 382 -15.52 7.30 7.57
N ASP A 383 -16.84 7.15 7.51
CA ASP A 383 -17.68 7.75 6.47
C ASP A 383 -17.61 9.29 6.49
N GLN A 384 -17.65 9.90 7.66
CA GLN A 384 -17.50 11.35 7.80
C GLN A 384 -16.10 11.84 7.40
N ILE A 385 -15.04 11.11 7.76
CA ILE A 385 -13.68 11.41 7.32
C ILE A 385 -13.61 11.38 5.79
N LYS A 386 -14.21 10.37 5.14
CA LYS A 386 -14.17 10.19 3.70
C LYS A 386 -15.08 11.18 2.96
N THR A 387 -16.32 11.35 3.41
CA THR A 387 -17.33 12.14 2.68
C THR A 387 -17.19 13.64 2.92
N VAL A 388 -16.97 14.07 4.16
CA VAL A 388 -16.81 15.48 4.55
C VAL A 388 -15.35 15.89 4.53
N GLY A 389 -14.48 15.09 5.14
CA GLY A 389 -13.04 15.36 5.23
C GLY A 389 -12.30 15.22 3.91
N LYS A 390 -12.83 14.44 2.95
CA LYS A 390 -12.19 14.10 1.67
C LYS A 390 -10.82 13.42 1.84
N VAL A 391 -10.63 12.73 2.96
CA VAL A 391 -9.45 11.93 3.25
C VAL A 391 -9.81 10.45 3.09
N GLU A 392 -8.93 9.67 2.47
CA GLU A 392 -9.13 8.21 2.38
C GLU A 392 -9.22 7.61 3.79
N SER A 393 -10.28 6.88 4.05
CA SER A 393 -10.53 6.28 5.36
C SER A 393 -11.05 4.87 5.23
N THR A 394 -10.62 4.01 6.15
CA THR A 394 -11.08 2.63 6.29
C THR A 394 -11.61 2.40 7.70
N PHE A 395 -12.61 1.54 7.84
CA PHE A 395 -13.08 1.06 9.13
C PHE A 395 -12.91 -0.44 9.23
N VAL A 396 -12.32 -0.90 10.32
CA VAL A 396 -12.11 -2.32 10.61
C VAL A 396 -12.59 -2.63 12.03
N ILE A 397 -13.28 -3.75 12.17
CA ILE A 397 -13.75 -4.26 13.47
C ILE A 397 -12.77 -5.32 13.98
N ALA A 398 -12.18 -5.07 15.14
CA ALA A 398 -11.34 -6.01 15.85
C ALA A 398 -12.06 -6.52 17.11
N THR A 399 -12.65 -7.70 17.03
CA THR A 399 -13.46 -8.27 18.14
C THR A 399 -12.65 -9.05 19.17
N ASN A 400 -11.37 -9.27 18.91
CA ASN A 400 -10.45 -9.99 19.80
C ASN A 400 -8.99 -9.58 19.53
N GLU A 401 -8.08 -10.11 20.36
CA GLU A 401 -6.64 -9.82 20.28
C GLU A 401 -6.02 -10.19 18.92
N ALA A 402 -6.38 -11.34 18.34
CA ALA A 402 -5.86 -11.79 17.05
C ALA A 402 -6.38 -10.92 15.90
N ALA A 403 -7.65 -10.50 15.93
CA ALA A 403 -8.21 -9.60 14.94
C ALA A 403 -7.54 -8.21 14.98
N LEU A 404 -7.18 -7.70 16.17
CA LEU A 404 -6.44 -6.45 16.30
C LEU A 404 -5.02 -6.58 15.73
N GLU A 405 -4.34 -7.69 16.00
CA GLU A 405 -3.01 -7.99 15.43
C GLU A 405 -3.05 -8.06 13.90
N GLN A 406 -4.04 -8.79 13.36
CA GLN A 406 -4.22 -8.85 11.91
C GLN A 406 -4.49 -7.47 11.29
N THR A 407 -5.32 -6.64 11.95
CA THR A 407 -5.60 -5.27 11.50
C THR A 407 -4.32 -4.43 11.46
N PHE A 408 -3.45 -4.56 12.44
CA PHE A 408 -2.17 -3.86 12.46
C PHE A 408 -1.22 -4.36 11.36
N ALA A 409 -1.18 -5.67 11.11
CA ALA A 409 -0.43 -6.25 9.99
C ALA A 409 -0.93 -5.73 8.63
N ASP A 410 -2.26 -5.59 8.47
CA ASP A 410 -2.86 -5.04 7.24
C ASP A 410 -2.51 -3.55 7.05
N ILE A 411 -2.46 -2.76 8.12
CA ILE A 411 -2.01 -1.36 8.09
C ILE A 411 -0.54 -1.28 7.65
N LYS A 412 0.34 -2.11 8.23
CA LYS A 412 1.74 -2.23 7.79
C LYS A 412 1.82 -2.52 6.28
N LYS A 413 1.08 -3.53 5.82
CA LYS A 413 1.02 -3.91 4.39
C LYS A 413 0.57 -2.75 3.51
N GLN A 414 -0.45 -1.99 3.92
CA GLN A 414 -0.93 -0.82 3.18
C GLN A 414 0.12 0.28 3.10
N ILE A 415 0.78 0.61 4.21
CA ILE A 415 1.87 1.60 4.22
C ILE A 415 2.99 1.16 3.26
N GLN A 416 3.39 -0.11 3.30
CA GLN A 416 4.38 -0.65 2.38
C GLN A 416 3.94 -0.53 0.92
N GLN A 417 2.68 -0.81 0.60
CA GLN A 417 2.15 -0.65 -0.75
C GLN A 417 2.19 0.81 -1.22
N ASP A 418 1.79 1.75 -0.37
CA ASP A 418 1.81 3.18 -0.69
C ASP A 418 3.24 3.70 -0.92
N LEU A 419 4.24 3.17 -0.18
CA LEU A 419 5.65 3.46 -0.42
C LEU A 419 6.08 3.09 -1.85
N TRP A 420 5.61 1.96 -2.36
CA TRP A 420 5.89 1.54 -3.74
C TRP A 420 5.31 2.51 -4.76
N PHE A 421 4.12 3.08 -4.51
CA PHE A 421 3.52 4.06 -5.41
C PHE A 421 4.29 5.39 -5.45
N VAL A 422 4.85 5.82 -4.32
CA VAL A 422 5.61 7.07 -4.22
C VAL A 422 7.01 6.93 -4.79
N SER A 423 7.67 5.79 -4.55
CA SER A 423 9.02 5.48 -5.05
C SER A 423 9.01 4.75 -6.39
N GLY A 424 7.86 4.48 -6.97
CA GLY A 424 7.69 3.80 -8.25
C GLY A 424 8.23 4.60 -9.45
N PRO A 425 8.42 3.94 -10.60
CA PRO A 425 8.92 4.54 -11.82
C PRO A 425 7.94 5.54 -12.43
#